data_234c250f4bf03f1f4fa96f1d68784826
#
_entry.id   234c250f4bf03f1f4fa96f1d68784826
#
_cell.length_a   1.000
_cell.length_b   1.000
_cell.length_c   1.000
_cell.angle_alpha   90.00
_cell.angle_beta   90.00
_cell.angle_gamma   90.00
#
_symmetry.space_group_name_H-M   'P 1'
#
loop_
_entity.id
_entity.type
_entity.pdbx_description
1 polymer ?
#
loop_
_entity_poly.entity_id
_entity_poly.type
_entity_poly.pdbx_seq_one_letter_code
_entity_poly.pdbx_strand_id
1 'polypeptide(L)'
;MLNRRDLLKSASSGVGYLAFAALAHEQALAESKADGPLFPKKPHFEPRAKRVIFLSMRGAPSHVDMFDYKPQLIKDNGKPGKYGRGRGGKLLGSPWKFKQHGKSGLWISELLPEIATHADDICMLHGMHTDLPNHPQAQTMMHTGSSQFVRPSIGAWTLYGLGTNNADLPGFVALGAPNGNANHFGSSFLPAIFQGARFSGDSRRPGGNNRFARREQKPKIPNIANPKLDRELQRAQLDYVQSLNKAKLAREKHAPGVEGVIESLELGFRMQDTLPELMDTTGESKETLELYGIGSGGNDSFGKQCLLARRFAEAGVRFVELSHGNWDHHRNLTNDLSARCNEIDKPISGLLTDLKRRDMLKETLIVWAGEFGRTPHGQGEDGRDHNNKGYTTWMAGGGVKGGLGYGATDEHGYEAVEGKMHIHDWHATILHILGLDHEKLTYNHAGRDFRLTDVHGAVAKDILS
;
A
#
# COMPACT_ATOMS: atom_id res chain seq x y z
N MET A 1 9.74 61.05 25.29
CA MET A 1 9.06 60.58 26.53
C MET A 1 7.80 59.81 26.12
N LEU A 2 7.76 58.55 26.36
CA LEU A 2 6.53 57.77 26.17
C LEU A 2 5.47 58.24 27.16
N ASN A 3 4.30 58.66 26.70
CA ASN A 3 3.26 59.11 27.59
C ASN A 3 2.58 57.90 28.25
N ARG A 4 2.01 58.05 29.44
CA ARG A 4 1.38 56.96 30.20
C ARG A 4 0.29 56.21 29.42
N ARG A 5 -0.37 56.89 28.49
CA ARG A 5 -1.44 56.32 27.65
C ARG A 5 -0.91 55.39 26.60
N ASP A 6 0.26 55.67 26.03
CA ASP A 6 0.91 54.82 25.03
C ASP A 6 1.55 53.58 25.68
N LEU A 7 2.07 53.73 26.92
CA LEU A 7 2.54 52.60 27.72
C LEU A 7 1.39 51.64 28.09
N LEU A 8 0.24 52.16 28.48
CA LEU A 8 -0.93 51.37 28.81
C LEU A 8 -1.53 50.66 27.58
N LYS A 9 -1.52 51.32 26.41
CA LYS A 9 -1.96 50.70 25.15
C LYS A 9 -1.01 49.60 24.69
N SER A 10 0.30 49.81 24.80
CA SER A 10 1.29 48.79 24.45
C SER A 10 1.29 47.62 25.45
N ALA A 11 1.12 47.90 26.73
CA ALA A 11 0.99 46.85 27.75
C ALA A 11 -0.31 46.08 27.63
N SER A 12 -1.46 46.75 27.36
CA SER A 12 -2.73 46.09 27.16
C SER A 12 -2.79 45.26 25.85
N SER A 13 -2.14 45.76 24.78
CA SER A 13 -2.04 44.99 23.52
C SER A 13 -1.09 43.77 23.65
N GLY A 14 0.00 43.93 24.42
CA GLY A 14 0.93 42.82 24.67
C GLY A 14 0.33 41.73 25.56
N VAL A 15 -0.34 42.11 26.66
CA VAL A 15 -1.01 41.16 27.56
C VAL A 15 -2.24 40.58 26.89
N GLY A 16 -3.02 41.34 26.12
CA GLY A 16 -4.15 40.90 25.36
C GLY A 16 -3.73 39.90 24.24
N TYR A 17 -2.61 40.18 23.57
CA TYR A 17 -2.05 39.25 22.56
C TYR A 17 -1.55 37.96 23.21
N LEU A 18 -0.85 38.02 24.34
CA LEU A 18 -0.40 36.81 25.07
C LEU A 18 -1.60 36.01 25.62
N ALA A 19 -2.62 36.64 26.13
CA ALA A 19 -3.85 36.00 26.59
C ALA A 19 -4.60 35.37 25.41
N PHE A 20 -4.71 36.09 24.29
CA PHE A 20 -5.33 35.53 23.07
C PHE A 20 -4.53 34.36 22.48
N ALA A 21 -3.19 34.52 22.45
CA ALA A 21 -2.31 33.43 21.98
C ALA A 21 -2.37 32.23 22.93
N ALA A 22 -2.46 32.42 24.24
CA ALA A 22 -2.65 31.34 25.21
C ALA A 22 -4.03 30.66 25.05
N LEU A 23 -5.10 31.46 24.91
CA LEU A 23 -6.45 30.92 24.65
C LEU A 23 -6.55 30.23 23.30
N ALA A 24 -5.97 30.78 22.25
CA ALA A 24 -5.90 30.14 20.93
C ALA A 24 -5.06 28.85 20.97
N HIS A 25 -3.99 28.84 21.75
CA HIS A 25 -3.19 27.65 21.99
C HIS A 25 -3.94 26.60 22.83
N GLU A 26 -4.63 27.03 23.90
CA GLU A 26 -5.49 26.14 24.69
C GLU A 26 -6.67 25.61 23.88
N GLN A 27 -7.28 26.43 23.01
CA GLN A 27 -8.36 26.02 22.13
C GLN A 27 -7.85 25.04 21.04
N ALA A 28 -6.70 25.31 20.44
CA ALA A 28 -6.03 24.40 19.52
C ALA A 28 -5.61 23.09 20.20
N LEU A 29 -5.14 23.15 21.47
CA LEU A 29 -4.86 21.96 22.28
C LEU A 29 -6.14 21.22 22.70
N ALA A 30 -7.24 21.93 22.99
CA ALA A 30 -8.52 21.34 23.32
C ALA A 30 -9.17 20.69 22.08
N GLU A 31 -9.11 21.33 20.92
CA GLU A 31 -9.54 20.76 19.63
C GLU A 31 -8.66 19.55 19.26
N SER A 32 -7.33 19.62 19.46
CA SER A 32 -6.44 18.47 19.25
C SER A 32 -6.61 17.34 20.29
N LYS A 33 -7.17 17.64 21.46
CA LYS A 33 -7.48 16.62 22.48
C LYS A 33 -8.85 15.98 22.32
N ALA A 34 -9.80 16.67 21.65
CA ALA A 34 -11.10 16.09 21.32
C ALA A 34 -11.00 15.02 20.22
N ASP A 35 -10.03 15.19 19.30
CA ASP A 35 -9.86 14.39 18.11
C ASP A 35 -8.45 13.75 18.12
N GLY A 36 -8.30 12.53 18.62
CA GLY A 36 -7.00 11.82 18.67
C GLY A 36 -6.26 11.79 17.32
N PRO A 37 -4.99 11.37 17.28
CA PRO A 37 -4.13 11.47 16.09
C PRO A 37 -4.66 10.71 14.87
N LEU A 38 -5.55 9.74 15.06
CA LEU A 38 -6.20 8.96 14.00
C LEU A 38 -7.53 9.53 13.52
N PHE A 39 -8.07 10.59 14.14
CA PHE A 39 -9.32 11.19 13.66
C PHE A 39 -9.19 11.67 12.21
N PRO A 40 -10.29 11.66 11.42
CA PRO A 40 -10.29 12.13 10.05
C PRO A 40 -9.75 13.57 9.96
N LYS A 41 -8.74 13.78 9.14
CA LYS A 41 -8.13 15.08 8.90
C LYS A 41 -8.58 15.64 7.57
N LYS A 42 -8.71 16.97 7.48
CA LYS A 42 -9.03 17.64 6.24
C LYS A 42 -7.87 17.47 5.26
N PRO A 43 -8.12 16.94 4.05
CA PRO A 43 -7.11 16.87 3.02
C PRO A 43 -6.69 18.28 2.54
N HIS A 44 -5.55 18.39 1.85
CA HIS A 44 -5.06 19.66 1.31
C HIS A 44 -5.95 20.21 0.18
N PHE A 45 -6.60 19.30 -0.57
CA PHE A 45 -7.58 19.59 -1.62
C PHE A 45 -8.56 18.42 -1.76
N GLU A 46 -9.58 18.57 -2.58
CA GLU A 46 -10.64 17.56 -2.75
C GLU A 46 -10.05 16.21 -3.21
N PRO A 47 -10.24 15.14 -2.44
CA PRO A 47 -9.70 13.83 -2.76
C PRO A 47 -10.52 13.15 -3.86
N ARG A 48 -9.86 12.43 -4.76
CA ARG A 48 -10.49 11.55 -5.75
C ARG A 48 -10.76 10.15 -5.19
N ALA A 49 -9.88 9.68 -4.30
CA ALA A 49 -10.05 8.43 -3.57
C ALA A 49 -10.08 8.67 -2.07
N LYS A 50 -10.89 7.89 -1.37
CA LYS A 50 -10.96 7.87 0.10
C LYS A 50 -10.03 6.84 0.72
N ARG A 51 -9.63 5.80 -0.05
CA ARG A 51 -8.86 4.66 0.44
C ARG A 51 -8.02 4.02 -0.65
N VAL A 52 -7.04 3.24 -0.22
CA VAL A 52 -6.13 2.51 -1.12
C VAL A 52 -6.16 1.02 -0.78
N ILE A 53 -6.22 0.18 -1.81
CA ILE A 53 -5.87 -1.24 -1.72
C ILE A 53 -4.62 -1.45 -2.58
N PHE A 54 -3.51 -1.79 -1.93
CA PHE A 54 -2.22 -1.99 -2.58
C PHE A 54 -1.91 -3.48 -2.73
N LEU A 55 -1.84 -3.95 -3.97
CA LEU A 55 -1.50 -5.31 -4.37
C LEU A 55 0.01 -5.37 -4.60
N SER A 56 0.78 -5.71 -3.57
CA SER A 56 2.24 -5.74 -3.59
C SER A 56 2.75 -7.11 -4.07
N MET A 57 3.28 -7.15 -5.31
CA MET A 57 3.77 -8.35 -6.00
C MET A 57 5.28 -8.49 -5.80
N ARG A 58 5.70 -9.12 -4.70
CA ARG A 58 7.11 -9.20 -4.30
C ARG A 58 7.92 -10.19 -5.13
N GLY A 59 9.02 -9.74 -5.66
CA GLY A 59 9.91 -10.51 -6.51
C GLY A 59 9.87 -10.05 -7.97
N ALA A 60 9.25 -8.91 -8.25
CA ALA A 60 9.30 -8.23 -9.55
C ALA A 60 8.72 -9.05 -10.72
N PRO A 61 7.40 -9.05 -10.91
CA PRO A 61 6.74 -9.71 -12.04
C PRO A 61 7.28 -9.24 -13.38
N SER A 62 7.35 -10.16 -14.35
CA SER A 62 7.84 -9.85 -15.70
C SER A 62 6.81 -9.05 -16.49
N HIS A 63 7.03 -7.75 -16.64
CA HIS A 63 6.14 -6.87 -17.39
C HIS A 63 6.05 -7.25 -18.88
N VAL A 64 7.16 -7.66 -19.50
CA VAL A 64 7.21 -8.06 -20.93
C VAL A 64 6.47 -9.38 -21.21
N ASP A 65 6.11 -10.13 -20.18
CA ASP A 65 5.35 -11.38 -20.29
C ASP A 65 3.88 -11.22 -19.86
N MET A 66 3.52 -10.11 -19.18
CA MET A 66 2.19 -9.90 -18.61
C MET A 66 1.41 -8.74 -19.23
N PHE A 67 2.00 -7.54 -19.31
CA PHE A 67 1.29 -6.30 -19.64
C PHE A 67 1.94 -5.45 -20.71
N ASP A 68 3.24 -5.61 -20.98
CA ASP A 68 4.00 -4.78 -21.91
C ASP A 68 4.35 -5.57 -23.19
N TYR A 69 3.39 -5.63 -24.12
CA TYR A 69 3.54 -6.37 -25.37
C TYR A 69 4.65 -5.81 -26.25
N LYS A 70 5.66 -6.64 -26.55
CA LYS A 70 6.85 -6.27 -27.34
C LYS A 70 7.00 -7.16 -28.58
N PRO A 71 6.33 -6.82 -29.71
CA PRO A 71 6.43 -7.61 -30.93
C PRO A 71 7.87 -7.68 -31.48
N GLN A 72 8.68 -6.61 -31.29
CA GLN A 72 10.06 -6.62 -31.70
C GLN A 72 10.90 -7.59 -30.86
N LEU A 73 10.66 -7.68 -29.55
CA LEU A 73 11.32 -8.66 -28.69
C LEU A 73 11.03 -10.10 -29.14
N ILE A 74 9.78 -10.39 -29.52
CA ILE A 74 9.37 -11.71 -30.04
C ILE A 74 10.09 -12.01 -31.37
N LYS A 75 10.15 -11.04 -32.29
CA LYS A 75 10.83 -11.16 -33.58
C LYS A 75 12.36 -11.36 -33.44
N ASP A 76 12.94 -10.77 -32.42
CA ASP A 76 14.37 -10.84 -32.16
C ASP A 76 14.76 -11.95 -31.16
N ASN A 77 13.85 -12.83 -30.81
CA ASN A 77 14.09 -13.94 -29.92
C ASN A 77 15.35 -14.75 -30.34
N GLY A 78 16.23 -14.99 -29.38
CA GLY A 78 17.49 -15.71 -29.60
C GLY A 78 18.64 -14.88 -30.19
N LYS A 79 18.40 -13.64 -30.64
CA LYS A 79 19.46 -12.72 -31.10
C LYS A 79 20.25 -12.13 -29.92
N PRO A 80 21.51 -11.72 -30.12
CA PRO A 80 22.26 -10.99 -29.09
C PRO A 80 21.56 -9.71 -28.68
N GLY A 81 21.33 -9.51 -27.39
CA GLY A 81 20.75 -8.28 -26.86
C GLY A 81 21.78 -7.16 -26.73
N LYS A 82 21.34 -5.90 -26.87
CA LYS A 82 22.17 -4.71 -26.68
C LYS A 82 22.45 -4.41 -25.19
N TYR A 83 21.72 -5.06 -24.29
CA TYR A 83 21.64 -4.75 -22.87
C TYR A 83 22.29 -5.88 -22.05
N GLY A 84 23.22 -5.55 -21.18
CA GLY A 84 23.83 -6.51 -20.26
C GLY A 84 25.30 -6.19 -19.99
N ARG A 85 25.71 -6.25 -18.73
CA ARG A 85 27.13 -6.10 -18.35
C ARG A 85 27.92 -7.32 -18.84
N GLY A 86 28.48 -7.23 -20.06
CA GLY A 86 29.60 -8.06 -20.49
C GLY A 86 29.40 -9.58 -20.70
N ARG A 87 28.19 -10.10 -20.47
CA ARG A 87 27.80 -11.46 -20.83
C ARG A 87 26.55 -11.34 -21.69
N GLY A 88 26.74 -11.24 -23.02
CA GLY A 88 25.68 -11.04 -23.99
C GLY A 88 24.58 -12.10 -23.86
N GLY A 89 23.57 -11.82 -23.02
CA GLY A 89 22.36 -12.62 -22.97
C GLY A 89 21.65 -12.49 -24.31
N LYS A 90 21.08 -13.59 -24.79
CA LYS A 90 20.19 -13.58 -25.96
C LYS A 90 18.87 -12.97 -25.54
N LEU A 91 18.25 -12.21 -26.42
CA LEU A 91 16.89 -11.74 -26.25
C LEU A 91 15.97 -12.95 -26.08
N LEU A 92 15.06 -12.84 -25.12
CA LEU A 92 14.06 -13.86 -24.82
C LEU A 92 12.66 -13.28 -25.12
N GLY A 93 12.07 -13.64 -26.25
CA GLY A 93 10.70 -13.29 -26.59
C GLY A 93 9.72 -13.92 -25.61
N SER A 94 8.64 -13.22 -25.34
CA SER A 94 7.57 -13.81 -24.50
C SER A 94 6.99 -15.06 -25.17
N PRO A 95 6.89 -16.20 -24.48
CA PRO A 95 6.28 -17.40 -25.03
C PRO A 95 4.74 -17.33 -25.05
N TRP A 96 4.14 -16.36 -24.36
CA TRP A 96 2.69 -16.20 -24.25
C TRP A 96 2.13 -15.25 -25.29
N LYS A 97 0.89 -15.48 -25.67
CA LYS A 97 0.16 -14.63 -26.61
C LYS A 97 -0.41 -13.43 -25.89
N PHE A 98 -0.39 -12.29 -26.58
CA PHE A 98 -1.05 -11.08 -26.16
C PHE A 98 -2.26 -10.79 -27.05
N LYS A 99 -3.28 -10.21 -26.46
CA LYS A 99 -4.47 -9.70 -27.17
C LYS A 99 -4.82 -8.32 -26.66
N GLN A 100 -5.52 -7.57 -27.48
CA GLN A 100 -6.16 -6.34 -27.05
C GLN A 100 -7.49 -6.65 -26.38
N HIS A 101 -7.75 -6.00 -25.26
CA HIS A 101 -8.92 -6.22 -24.43
C HIS A 101 -9.71 -4.93 -24.19
N GLY A 102 -11.02 -5.07 -23.94
CA GLY A 102 -11.92 -3.94 -23.71
C GLY A 102 -12.11 -3.06 -24.93
N LYS A 103 -12.80 -1.95 -24.76
CA LYS A 103 -12.93 -0.89 -25.77
C LYS A 103 -11.64 -0.08 -25.90
N SER A 104 -10.86 -0.04 -24.83
CA SER A 104 -9.57 0.65 -24.75
C SER A 104 -8.48 0.01 -25.62
N GLY A 105 -8.58 -1.29 -25.89
CA GLY A 105 -7.57 -2.01 -26.65
C GLY A 105 -6.25 -2.22 -25.91
N LEU A 106 -6.24 -2.23 -24.57
CA LEU A 106 -5.05 -2.52 -23.78
C LEU A 106 -4.54 -3.94 -24.05
N TRP A 107 -3.23 -4.07 -24.27
CA TRP A 107 -2.58 -5.36 -24.47
C TRP A 107 -2.38 -6.06 -23.14
N ILE A 108 -2.92 -7.28 -23.00
CA ILE A 108 -2.75 -8.14 -21.83
C ILE A 108 -2.46 -9.55 -22.30
N SER A 109 -1.56 -10.22 -21.61
CA SER A 109 -1.15 -11.60 -21.88
C SER A 109 -2.28 -12.60 -21.56
N GLU A 110 -2.29 -13.72 -22.28
CA GLU A 110 -3.17 -14.86 -22.01
C GLU A 110 -3.00 -15.49 -20.62
N LEU A 111 -1.97 -15.07 -19.88
CA LEU A 111 -1.75 -15.44 -18.48
C LEU A 111 -2.80 -14.87 -17.51
N LEU A 112 -3.50 -13.80 -17.91
CA LEU A 112 -4.38 -13.02 -17.05
C LEU A 112 -5.76 -12.79 -17.70
N PRO A 113 -6.48 -13.85 -18.09
CA PRO A 113 -7.75 -13.73 -18.81
C PRO A 113 -8.86 -13.06 -17.99
N GLU A 114 -8.88 -13.23 -16.68
CA GLU A 114 -9.90 -12.64 -15.79
C GLU A 114 -9.62 -11.15 -15.55
N ILE A 115 -8.38 -10.77 -15.26
CA ILE A 115 -7.98 -9.35 -15.13
C ILE A 115 -8.21 -8.62 -16.46
N ALA A 116 -7.99 -9.27 -17.59
CA ALA A 116 -8.17 -8.69 -18.91
C ALA A 116 -9.63 -8.25 -19.18
N THR A 117 -10.62 -8.82 -18.49
CA THR A 117 -12.02 -8.37 -18.56
C THR A 117 -12.23 -6.97 -17.97
N HIS A 118 -11.28 -6.48 -17.17
CA HIS A 118 -11.25 -5.16 -16.57
C HIS A 118 -10.34 -4.17 -17.29
N ALA A 119 -9.93 -4.44 -18.53
CA ALA A 119 -9.03 -3.57 -19.30
C ALA A 119 -9.52 -2.10 -19.33
N ASP A 120 -10.83 -1.89 -19.47
CA ASP A 120 -11.41 -0.53 -19.49
C ASP A 120 -11.45 0.18 -18.12
N ASP A 121 -11.17 -0.53 -17.03
CA ASP A 121 -11.07 0.04 -15.68
C ASP A 121 -9.62 0.32 -15.26
N ILE A 122 -8.64 -0.24 -15.98
CA ILE A 122 -7.23 -0.24 -15.61
C ILE A 122 -6.48 0.88 -16.32
N CYS A 123 -5.66 1.61 -15.57
CA CYS A 123 -4.64 2.53 -16.08
C CYS A 123 -3.28 1.84 -15.98
N MET A 124 -2.70 1.46 -17.12
CA MET A 124 -1.38 0.85 -17.21
C MET A 124 -0.29 1.92 -17.21
N LEU A 125 0.72 1.78 -16.37
CA LEU A 125 1.87 2.68 -16.26
C LEU A 125 3.10 1.96 -16.78
N HIS A 126 3.39 2.11 -18.08
CA HIS A 126 4.48 1.39 -18.75
C HIS A 126 5.85 2.03 -18.57
N GLY A 127 5.90 3.30 -18.20
CA GLY A 127 7.13 4.08 -18.06
C GLY A 127 7.75 4.05 -16.66
N MET A 128 7.41 3.08 -15.81
CA MET A 128 7.96 2.99 -14.45
C MET A 128 9.44 2.68 -14.44
N HIS A 129 10.19 3.30 -13.52
CA HIS A 129 11.59 2.99 -13.24
C HIS A 129 11.95 3.28 -11.78
N THR A 130 13.07 2.70 -11.31
CA THR A 130 13.56 2.87 -9.94
C THR A 130 15.10 2.83 -9.91
N ASP A 131 15.69 3.16 -8.75
CA ASP A 131 17.14 3.34 -8.67
C ASP A 131 17.93 2.04 -8.69
N LEU A 132 17.41 0.99 -8.07
CA LEU A 132 18.18 -0.22 -7.76
C LEU A 132 17.47 -1.51 -8.20
N PRO A 133 18.20 -2.43 -8.88
CA PRO A 133 17.71 -3.75 -9.25
C PRO A 133 17.98 -4.80 -8.15
N ASN A 134 17.72 -4.47 -6.89
CA ASN A 134 17.94 -5.35 -5.74
C ASN A 134 16.69 -5.40 -4.87
N HIS A 135 16.11 -6.58 -4.67
CA HIS A 135 14.82 -6.75 -4.01
C HIS A 135 14.69 -6.05 -2.65
N PRO A 136 15.56 -6.27 -1.64
CA PRO A 136 15.37 -5.65 -0.34
C PRO A 136 15.36 -4.12 -0.39
N GLN A 137 16.24 -3.53 -1.18
CA GLN A 137 16.38 -2.08 -1.29
C GLN A 137 15.26 -1.48 -2.14
N ALA A 138 14.91 -2.10 -3.27
CA ALA A 138 13.84 -1.64 -4.15
C ALA A 138 12.46 -1.80 -3.50
N GLN A 139 12.22 -2.90 -2.76
CA GLN A 139 11.00 -3.06 -1.95
C GLN A 139 10.89 -1.98 -0.87
N THR A 140 12.00 -1.69 -0.18
CA THR A 140 12.04 -0.61 0.82
C THR A 140 11.75 0.74 0.16
N MET A 141 12.35 1.02 -1.00
CA MET A 141 12.11 2.21 -1.81
C MET A 141 10.64 2.34 -2.21
N MET A 142 10.03 1.28 -2.73
CA MET A 142 8.62 1.24 -3.13
C MET A 142 7.66 1.54 -1.97
N HIS A 143 8.00 1.08 -0.75
CA HIS A 143 7.14 1.29 0.42
C HIS A 143 7.41 2.61 1.16
N THR A 144 8.63 3.13 1.12
CA THR A 144 9.05 4.22 2.03
C THR A 144 9.67 5.43 1.35
N GLY A 145 9.87 5.39 0.02
CA GLY A 145 10.57 6.44 -0.71
C GLY A 145 12.08 6.54 -0.40
N SER A 146 12.66 5.51 0.24
CA SER A 146 14.09 5.46 0.53
C SER A 146 14.61 4.03 0.46
N SER A 147 15.72 3.82 -0.24
CA SER A 147 16.35 2.49 -0.36
C SER A 147 17.34 2.16 0.77
N GLN A 148 17.77 3.16 1.54
CA GLN A 148 18.86 3.05 2.51
C GLN A 148 18.46 3.33 3.96
N PHE A 149 17.49 4.22 4.16
CA PHE A 149 17.13 4.70 5.49
C PHE A 149 15.78 4.13 5.93
N VAL A 150 15.65 3.90 7.24
CA VAL A 150 14.36 3.57 7.82
C VAL A 150 13.48 4.82 7.79
N ARG A 151 12.41 4.78 7.01
CA ARG A 151 11.44 5.86 6.79
C ARG A 151 10.02 5.34 7.01
N PRO A 152 9.06 6.21 7.31
CA PRO A 152 7.66 5.80 7.36
C PRO A 152 7.18 5.28 6.00
N SER A 153 6.37 4.23 6.04
CA SER A 153 5.77 3.67 4.84
C SER A 153 4.68 4.58 4.26
N ILE A 154 4.36 4.39 2.97
CA ILE A 154 3.28 5.12 2.29
C ILE A 154 1.94 4.99 3.03
N GLY A 155 1.62 3.80 3.60
CA GLY A 155 0.44 3.62 4.44
C GLY A 155 0.48 4.46 5.71
N ALA A 156 1.65 4.54 6.38
CA ALA A 156 1.84 5.39 7.55
C ALA A 156 1.71 6.89 7.22
N TRP A 157 2.29 7.35 6.10
CA TRP A 157 2.13 8.72 5.62
C TRP A 157 0.67 9.05 5.26
N THR A 158 -0.04 8.10 4.65
CA THR A 158 -1.47 8.26 4.33
C THR A 158 -2.30 8.46 5.60
N LEU A 159 -2.06 7.65 6.64
CA LEU A 159 -2.72 7.84 7.94
C LEU A 159 -2.32 9.12 8.65
N TYR A 160 -1.05 9.48 8.61
CA TYR A 160 -0.58 10.73 9.18
C TYR A 160 -1.27 11.94 8.54
N GLY A 161 -1.45 11.90 7.21
CA GLY A 161 -2.10 12.99 6.46
C GLY A 161 -3.62 13.05 6.61
N LEU A 162 -4.31 11.90 6.68
CA LEU A 162 -5.77 11.83 6.56
C LEU A 162 -6.48 11.25 7.79
N GLY A 163 -5.78 10.56 8.68
CA GLY A 163 -6.43 9.77 9.71
C GLY A 163 -7.26 8.60 9.16
N THR A 164 -8.20 8.11 9.94
CA THR A 164 -9.13 7.03 9.57
C THR A 164 -10.56 7.39 9.94
N ASN A 165 -11.52 6.85 9.18
CA ASN A 165 -12.95 7.02 9.47
C ASN A 165 -13.49 5.97 10.45
N ASN A 166 -12.68 4.98 10.81
CA ASN A 166 -13.04 3.92 11.75
C ASN A 166 -12.13 3.98 12.98
N ALA A 167 -12.71 4.24 14.14
CA ALA A 167 -11.96 4.33 15.40
C ALA A 167 -11.63 2.97 16.02
N ASP A 168 -12.29 1.89 15.58
CA ASP A 168 -12.20 0.55 16.19
C ASP A 168 -11.31 -0.41 15.38
N LEU A 169 -10.77 0.05 14.25
CA LEU A 169 -9.87 -0.71 13.38
C LEU A 169 -8.59 0.07 13.11
N PRO A 170 -7.47 -0.64 12.85
CA PRO A 170 -6.26 0.03 12.35
C PRO A 170 -6.57 0.74 11.03
N GLY A 171 -6.13 1.98 10.89
CA GLY A 171 -6.30 2.70 9.63
C GLY A 171 -5.41 2.20 8.50
N PHE A 172 -4.35 1.45 8.83
CA PHE A 172 -3.48 0.72 7.88
C PHE A 172 -3.39 -0.76 8.25
N VAL A 173 -3.73 -1.63 7.31
CA VAL A 173 -3.74 -3.09 7.43
C VAL A 173 -2.84 -3.72 6.39
N ALA A 174 -2.01 -4.69 6.77
CA ALA A 174 -1.17 -5.47 5.87
C ALA A 174 -1.51 -6.96 5.98
N LEU A 175 -2.01 -7.54 4.89
CA LEU A 175 -2.42 -8.93 4.77
C LEU A 175 -1.34 -9.75 4.04
N GLY A 176 -1.05 -10.95 4.51
CA GLY A 176 -0.04 -11.82 3.89
C GLY A 176 1.39 -11.28 3.95
N ALA A 177 1.63 -10.26 4.77
CA ALA A 177 2.92 -9.63 4.90
C ALA A 177 3.98 -10.62 5.41
N PRO A 178 5.19 -10.66 4.80
CA PRO A 178 6.25 -11.57 5.21
C PRO A 178 6.79 -11.21 6.60
N ASN A 179 7.27 -12.21 7.31
CA ASN A 179 8.09 -11.98 8.50
C ASN A 179 9.44 -11.38 8.09
N GLY A 180 9.89 -10.32 8.74
CA GLY A 180 11.24 -9.79 8.58
C GLY A 180 11.37 -8.38 8.01
N ASN A 181 10.38 -7.82 7.33
CA ASN A 181 10.43 -6.46 6.77
C ASN A 181 9.45 -5.51 7.48
N ALA A 182 9.73 -5.22 8.76
CA ALA A 182 8.90 -4.29 9.53
C ALA A 182 8.86 -2.88 8.94
N ASN A 183 9.89 -2.48 8.16
CA ASN A 183 9.97 -1.15 7.55
C ASN A 183 8.87 -0.88 6.51
N HIS A 184 8.37 -1.92 5.82
CA HIS A 184 7.32 -1.75 4.80
C HIS A 184 5.97 -1.31 5.40
N PHE A 185 5.76 -1.59 6.67
CA PHE A 185 4.52 -1.26 7.41
C PHE A 185 4.77 -0.29 8.56
N GLY A 186 6.03 0.05 8.77
CA GLY A 186 6.49 0.83 9.92
C GLY A 186 6.09 2.30 9.82
N SER A 187 5.87 2.90 10.97
CA SER A 187 5.74 4.35 11.12
C SER A 187 7.10 5.06 11.28
N SER A 188 8.18 4.33 11.57
CA SER A 188 9.53 4.87 11.78
C SER A 188 9.52 6.03 12.79
N PHE A 189 9.87 7.25 12.37
CA PHE A 189 9.87 8.45 13.20
C PHE A 189 8.47 9.07 13.39
N LEU A 190 7.45 8.67 12.62
CA LEU A 190 6.07 9.05 12.92
C LEU A 190 5.57 8.30 14.17
N PRO A 191 4.62 8.85 14.92
CA PRO A 191 4.00 8.14 16.05
C PRO A 191 3.54 6.73 15.71
N ALA A 192 3.72 5.79 16.63
CA ALA A 192 3.45 4.36 16.44
C ALA A 192 2.00 4.04 16.02
N ILE A 193 1.06 4.91 16.35
CA ILE A 193 -0.35 4.76 15.99
C ILE A 193 -0.59 4.74 14.48
N PHE A 194 0.31 5.31 13.67
CA PHE A 194 0.25 5.28 12.21
C PHE A 194 0.84 4.03 11.59
N GLN A 195 1.40 3.12 12.41
CA GLN A 195 1.98 1.87 11.93
C GLN A 195 0.90 0.93 11.40
N GLY A 196 1.25 0.19 10.33
CA GLY A 196 0.39 -0.85 9.78
C GLY A 196 0.23 -2.05 10.72
N ALA A 197 -1.01 -2.46 10.94
CA ALA A 197 -1.32 -3.71 11.63
C ALA A 197 -1.17 -4.89 10.66
N ARG A 198 -0.35 -5.87 11.04
CA ARG A 198 -0.06 -7.05 10.21
C ARG A 198 -0.95 -8.21 10.59
N PHE A 199 -1.65 -8.76 9.61
CA PHE A 199 -2.40 -10.00 9.76
C PHE A 199 -1.82 -11.07 8.83
N SER A 200 -1.25 -12.10 9.40
CA SER A 200 -0.82 -13.27 8.64
C SER A 200 -2.07 -14.07 8.29
N GLY A 201 -2.34 -14.21 7.00
CA GLY A 201 -3.17 -15.29 6.51
C GLY A 201 -2.56 -16.63 6.94
N ASP A 202 -3.40 -17.66 6.98
CA ASP A 202 -3.11 -19.04 7.41
C ASP A 202 -1.63 -19.43 7.29
N SER A 203 -0.91 -19.44 8.42
CA SER A 203 0.50 -19.81 8.48
C SER A 203 0.63 -21.33 8.38
N ARG A 204 0.38 -21.89 7.21
CA ARG A 204 0.81 -23.25 6.88
C ARG A 204 2.32 -23.20 6.70
N ARG A 205 3.07 -23.69 7.69
CA ARG A 205 4.46 -24.09 7.47
C ARG A 205 4.47 -25.13 6.34
N PRO A 206 5.19 -24.94 5.24
CA PRO A 206 5.46 -26.03 4.29
C PRO A 206 6.35 -27.05 5.03
N GLY A 207 5.81 -28.19 5.39
CA GLY A 207 6.64 -29.25 6.02
C GLY A 207 5.95 -30.19 7.01
N GLY A 208 4.64 -30.13 7.17
CA GLY A 208 3.91 -31.08 8.01
C GLY A 208 3.03 -32.02 7.16
N ASN A 209 3.45 -33.29 7.00
CA ASN A 209 2.66 -34.37 6.42
C ASN A 209 1.45 -34.73 7.32
N ASN A 210 0.51 -33.84 7.51
CA ASN A 210 -0.72 -34.14 8.24
C ASN A 210 -1.95 -34.00 7.31
N ARG A 211 -2.24 -35.09 6.59
CA ARG A 211 -3.39 -35.24 5.66
C ARG A 211 -4.76 -35.24 6.35
N PHE A 212 -4.87 -35.12 7.67
CA PHE A 212 -6.12 -35.33 8.41
C PHE A 212 -6.65 -34.12 9.19
N ALA A 213 -6.07 -32.93 9.08
CA ALA A 213 -6.56 -31.76 9.80
C ALA A 213 -7.26 -30.76 8.85
N ARG A 214 -8.31 -31.19 8.16
CA ARG A 214 -9.31 -30.29 7.54
C ARG A 214 -10.35 -29.87 8.59
N ARG A 215 -9.92 -29.20 9.63
CA ARG A 215 -10.82 -28.44 10.50
C ARG A 215 -10.70 -26.97 10.08
N GLU A 216 -11.81 -26.40 9.62
CA GLU A 216 -11.95 -24.94 9.45
C GLU A 216 -11.59 -24.27 10.77
N GLN A 217 -10.35 -23.85 10.91
CA GLN A 217 -9.94 -23.01 12.02
C GLN A 217 -10.25 -21.58 11.63
N LYS A 218 -11.14 -20.92 12.39
CA LYS A 218 -11.29 -19.46 12.35
C LYS A 218 -9.92 -18.82 12.37
N PRO A 219 -9.67 -17.77 11.56
CA PRO A 219 -8.38 -17.10 11.57
C PRO A 219 -8.04 -16.66 12.99
N LYS A 220 -6.98 -17.24 13.56
CA LYS A 220 -6.50 -16.82 14.87
C LYS A 220 -5.72 -15.53 14.69
N ILE A 221 -6.27 -14.45 15.22
CA ILE A 221 -5.55 -13.17 15.32
C ILE A 221 -4.62 -13.29 16.53
N PRO A 222 -3.29 -13.32 16.33
CA PRO A 222 -2.37 -13.45 17.44
C PRO A 222 -2.53 -12.27 18.42
N ASN A 223 -2.60 -12.57 19.70
CA ASN A 223 -2.62 -11.56 20.77
C ASN A 223 -3.79 -10.57 20.76
N ILE A 224 -4.89 -10.87 20.05
CA ILE A 224 -6.06 -10.00 20.04
C ILE A 224 -6.73 -9.89 21.40
N ALA A 225 -6.70 -10.95 22.19
CA ALA A 225 -7.24 -10.99 23.55
C ALA A 225 -6.28 -11.72 24.49
N ASN A 226 -6.30 -11.35 25.75
CA ASN A 226 -5.58 -12.07 26.79
C ASN A 226 -6.47 -13.23 27.32
N PRO A 227 -6.13 -14.50 27.07
CA PRO A 227 -6.98 -15.62 27.48
C PRO A 227 -7.07 -15.83 29.00
N LYS A 228 -6.23 -15.13 29.78
CA LYS A 228 -6.18 -15.23 31.25
C LYS A 228 -7.00 -14.17 31.97
N LEU A 229 -7.48 -13.16 31.25
CA LEU A 229 -8.24 -12.04 31.80
C LEU A 229 -9.57 -11.92 31.07
N ASP A 230 -10.63 -11.71 31.79
CA ASP A 230 -11.87 -11.27 31.20
C ASP A 230 -11.78 -9.81 30.72
N ARG A 231 -12.82 -9.33 30.04
CA ARG A 231 -12.78 -8.01 29.42
C ARG A 231 -12.76 -6.87 30.45
N GLU A 232 -13.42 -7.05 31.59
CA GLU A 232 -13.47 -6.04 32.64
C GLU A 232 -12.10 -5.88 33.30
N LEU A 233 -11.42 -6.99 33.61
CA LEU A 233 -10.05 -6.97 34.14
C LEU A 233 -9.04 -6.43 33.13
N GLN A 234 -9.20 -6.74 31.83
CA GLN A 234 -8.36 -6.14 30.78
C GLN A 234 -8.56 -4.62 30.70
N ARG A 235 -9.81 -4.14 30.81
CA ARG A 235 -10.09 -2.70 30.83
C ARG A 235 -9.47 -2.05 32.07
N ALA A 236 -9.66 -2.61 33.24
CA ALA A 236 -9.08 -2.10 34.48
C ALA A 236 -7.54 -2.05 34.42
N GLN A 237 -6.90 -3.10 33.89
CA GLN A 237 -5.46 -3.12 33.66
C GLN A 237 -5.02 -2.01 32.69
N LEU A 238 -5.75 -1.85 31.59
CA LEU A 238 -5.45 -0.81 30.60
C LEU A 238 -5.64 0.58 31.21
N ASP A 239 -6.71 0.83 31.96
CA ASP A 239 -6.96 2.11 32.66
C ASP A 239 -5.82 2.47 33.61
N TYR A 240 -5.31 1.49 34.35
CA TYR A 240 -4.16 1.69 35.23
C TYR A 240 -2.90 2.09 34.41
N VAL A 241 -2.57 1.35 33.34
CA VAL A 241 -1.43 1.69 32.47
C VAL A 241 -1.61 3.06 31.85
N GLN A 242 -2.82 3.39 31.39
CA GLN A 242 -3.14 4.70 30.81
C GLN A 242 -3.01 5.84 31.84
N SER A 243 -3.35 5.60 33.10
CA SER A 243 -3.16 6.60 34.15
C SER A 243 -1.67 6.96 34.34
N LEU A 244 -0.77 5.95 34.26
CA LEU A 244 0.68 6.15 34.32
C LEU A 244 1.21 6.89 33.08
N ASN A 245 0.73 6.52 31.89
CA ASN A 245 1.10 7.17 30.63
C ASN A 245 0.65 8.65 30.62
N LYS A 246 -0.58 8.94 31.06
CA LYS A 246 -1.11 10.31 31.18
C LYS A 246 -0.32 11.13 32.19
N ALA A 247 0.06 10.54 33.32
CA ALA A 247 0.91 11.21 34.32
C ALA A 247 2.31 11.52 33.77
N LYS A 248 2.86 10.64 32.92
CA LYS A 248 4.12 10.88 32.21
C LYS A 248 3.96 12.03 31.19
N LEU A 249 2.92 11.99 30.37
CA LEU A 249 2.63 13.02 29.36
C LEU A 249 2.46 14.40 30.00
N ALA A 250 1.76 14.50 31.11
CA ALA A 250 1.58 15.74 31.87
C ALA A 250 2.90 16.34 32.35
N ARG A 251 3.90 15.50 32.69
CA ARG A 251 5.24 15.96 33.10
C ARG A 251 6.11 16.41 31.92
N GLU A 252 6.03 15.70 30.80
CA GLU A 252 6.88 15.93 29.62
C GLU A 252 6.33 17.02 28.70
N LYS A 253 5.09 17.49 28.91
CA LYS A 253 4.35 18.54 28.18
C LYS A 253 4.16 18.27 26.68
N HIS A 254 5.11 17.64 26.00
CA HIS A 254 5.03 17.23 24.61
C HIS A 254 5.83 15.94 24.42
N ALA A 255 5.12 14.81 24.29
CA ALA A 255 5.72 13.50 24.12
C ALA A 255 4.91 12.66 23.12
N PRO A 256 5.05 12.94 21.80
CA PRO A 256 4.27 12.25 20.73
C PRO A 256 4.38 10.73 20.78
N GLY A 257 5.52 10.21 21.25
CA GLY A 257 5.72 8.79 21.47
C GLY A 257 4.81 8.22 22.55
N VAL A 258 4.57 8.96 23.65
CA VAL A 258 3.67 8.53 24.73
C VAL A 258 2.21 8.62 24.29
N GLU A 259 1.84 9.67 23.58
CA GLU A 259 0.49 9.83 22.97
C GLU A 259 0.20 8.67 22.02
N GLY A 260 1.15 8.33 21.14
CA GLY A 260 1.02 7.20 20.22
C GLY A 260 0.85 5.86 20.94
N VAL A 261 1.51 5.64 22.10
CA VAL A 261 1.34 4.42 22.91
C VAL A 261 -0.06 4.39 23.55
N ILE A 262 -0.52 5.51 24.10
CA ILE A 262 -1.87 5.64 24.67
C ILE A 262 -2.92 5.21 23.66
N GLU A 263 -2.89 5.81 22.48
CA GLU A 263 -3.85 5.53 21.40
C GLU A 263 -3.72 4.09 20.85
N SER A 264 -2.50 3.57 20.71
CA SER A 264 -2.29 2.20 20.23
C SER A 264 -2.86 1.15 21.19
N LEU A 265 -2.76 1.37 22.50
CA LEU A 265 -3.31 0.47 23.51
C LEU A 265 -4.85 0.52 23.52
N GLU A 266 -5.44 1.71 23.40
CA GLU A 266 -6.90 1.88 23.29
C GLU A 266 -7.44 1.23 22.03
N LEU A 267 -6.79 1.46 20.88
CA LEU A 267 -7.15 0.83 19.62
C LEU A 267 -7.08 -0.70 19.74
N GLY A 268 -5.99 -1.24 20.30
CA GLY A 268 -5.82 -2.68 20.51
C GLY A 268 -6.94 -3.29 21.35
N PHE A 269 -7.46 -2.55 22.35
CA PHE A 269 -8.58 -3.01 23.17
C PHE A 269 -9.90 -2.98 22.38
N ARG A 270 -10.19 -1.91 21.63
CA ARG A 270 -11.42 -1.81 20.82
C ARG A 270 -11.47 -2.85 19.69
N MET A 271 -10.32 -3.14 19.07
CA MET A 271 -10.21 -4.15 18.01
C MET A 271 -10.66 -5.55 18.40
N GLN A 272 -10.64 -5.88 19.69
CA GLN A 272 -11.00 -7.23 20.18
C GLN A 272 -12.42 -7.64 19.81
N ASP A 273 -13.33 -6.70 19.65
CA ASP A 273 -14.72 -6.96 19.29
C ASP A 273 -14.91 -6.98 17.78
N THR A 274 -14.42 -5.96 17.09
CA THR A 274 -14.73 -5.69 15.68
C THR A 274 -13.90 -6.56 14.72
N LEU A 275 -12.63 -6.78 15.04
CA LEU A 275 -11.72 -7.44 14.13
C LEU A 275 -12.02 -8.94 13.89
N PRO A 276 -12.39 -9.76 14.91
CA PRO A 276 -12.75 -11.15 14.70
C PRO A 276 -13.97 -11.32 13.78
N GLU A 277 -14.97 -10.46 13.92
CA GLU A 277 -16.16 -10.46 13.09
C GLU A 277 -15.84 -10.07 11.64
N LEU A 278 -15.03 -9.04 11.46
CA LEU A 278 -14.60 -8.59 10.14
C LEU A 278 -13.80 -9.66 9.39
N MET A 279 -12.95 -10.41 10.09
CA MET A 279 -12.12 -11.46 9.52
C MET A 279 -12.85 -12.81 9.35
N ASP A 280 -14.02 -12.98 9.93
CA ASP A 280 -14.84 -14.18 9.75
C ASP A 280 -15.56 -14.14 8.40
N THR A 281 -15.09 -14.93 7.44
CA THR A 281 -15.67 -15.01 6.09
C THR A 281 -16.69 -16.15 5.95
N THR A 282 -17.07 -16.84 7.03
CA THR A 282 -18.01 -17.97 6.99
C THR A 282 -19.42 -17.55 6.62
N GLY A 283 -19.77 -16.27 6.83
CA GLY A 283 -21.07 -15.69 6.44
C GLY A 283 -21.14 -15.20 5.00
N GLU A 284 -20.06 -15.27 4.22
CA GLU A 284 -20.09 -14.84 2.82
C GLU A 284 -20.85 -15.85 1.95
N SER A 285 -21.58 -15.35 0.94
CA SER A 285 -22.32 -16.22 0.03
C SER A 285 -21.38 -17.07 -0.83
N LYS A 286 -21.88 -18.23 -1.27
CA LYS A 286 -21.13 -19.09 -2.20
C LYS A 286 -20.72 -18.33 -3.46
N GLU A 287 -21.61 -17.49 -3.99
CA GLU A 287 -21.34 -16.66 -5.16
C GLU A 287 -20.18 -15.66 -4.90
N THR A 288 -20.14 -15.03 -3.71
CA THR A 288 -19.01 -14.18 -3.33
C THR A 288 -17.72 -14.97 -3.24
N LEU A 289 -17.72 -16.15 -2.61
CA LEU A 289 -16.53 -16.98 -2.49
C LEU A 289 -16.01 -17.42 -3.86
N GLU A 290 -16.91 -17.84 -4.77
CA GLU A 290 -16.57 -18.22 -6.14
C GLU A 290 -16.02 -17.06 -6.96
N LEU A 291 -16.54 -15.83 -6.76
CA LEU A 291 -16.06 -14.61 -7.41
C LEU A 291 -14.57 -14.36 -7.10
N TYR A 292 -14.16 -14.58 -5.86
CA TYR A 292 -12.76 -14.45 -5.42
C TYR A 292 -11.92 -15.73 -5.64
N GLY A 293 -12.48 -16.77 -6.27
CA GLY A 293 -11.80 -18.05 -6.51
C GLY A 293 -11.55 -18.87 -5.23
N ILE A 294 -12.30 -18.61 -4.15
CA ILE A 294 -12.18 -19.33 -2.88
C ILE A 294 -12.97 -20.63 -2.95
N GLY A 295 -12.35 -21.74 -2.53
CA GLY A 295 -12.93 -23.09 -2.58
C GLY A 295 -12.62 -23.86 -3.85
N SER A 296 -11.91 -23.28 -4.82
CA SER A 296 -11.49 -23.91 -6.07
C SER A 296 -10.07 -24.48 -6.05
N GLY A 297 -9.35 -24.37 -4.93
CA GLY A 297 -8.03 -24.97 -4.73
C GLY A 297 -6.88 -23.96 -4.67
N GLY A 298 -6.08 -23.75 -5.71
CA GLY A 298 -4.82 -23.02 -5.67
C GLY A 298 -4.89 -21.54 -5.27
N ASN A 299 -6.07 -20.91 -5.44
CA ASN A 299 -6.25 -19.44 -5.23
C ASN A 299 -6.75 -19.07 -3.84
N ASP A 300 -7.10 -20.01 -3.00
CA ASP A 300 -7.82 -19.78 -1.73
C ASP A 300 -7.14 -18.76 -0.83
N SER A 301 -5.82 -18.78 -0.73
CA SER A 301 -5.09 -17.90 0.17
C SER A 301 -5.15 -16.45 -0.29
N PHE A 302 -4.88 -16.16 -1.56
CA PHE A 302 -4.90 -14.82 -2.10
C PHE A 302 -6.32 -14.30 -2.33
N GLY A 303 -7.25 -15.20 -2.72
CA GLY A 303 -8.66 -14.89 -2.78
C GLY A 303 -9.23 -14.40 -1.45
N LYS A 304 -8.88 -15.08 -0.34
CA LYS A 304 -9.25 -14.62 1.01
C LYS A 304 -8.64 -13.27 1.36
N GLN A 305 -7.39 -13.00 0.98
CA GLN A 305 -6.79 -11.68 1.19
C GLN A 305 -7.54 -10.59 0.42
N CYS A 306 -7.89 -10.83 -0.85
CA CYS A 306 -8.66 -9.89 -1.67
C CYS A 306 -10.06 -9.64 -1.07
N LEU A 307 -10.75 -10.68 -0.63
CA LEU A 307 -12.04 -10.56 0.05
C LEU A 307 -11.94 -9.76 1.35
N LEU A 308 -10.94 -10.05 2.18
CA LEU A 308 -10.69 -9.30 3.42
C LEU A 308 -10.33 -7.84 3.12
N ALA A 309 -9.55 -7.56 2.08
CA ALA A 309 -9.23 -6.18 1.69
C ALA A 309 -10.50 -5.39 1.34
N ARG A 310 -11.45 -5.98 0.61
CA ARG A 310 -12.75 -5.36 0.36
C ARG A 310 -13.50 -5.09 1.66
N ARG A 311 -13.56 -6.07 2.59
CA ARG A 311 -14.24 -5.91 3.87
C ARG A 311 -13.60 -4.82 4.74
N PHE A 312 -12.27 -4.78 4.83
CA PHE A 312 -11.56 -3.70 5.53
C PHE A 312 -11.83 -2.32 4.89
N ALA A 313 -11.81 -2.25 3.56
CA ALA A 313 -12.11 -1.03 2.83
C ALA A 313 -13.56 -0.56 3.07
N GLU A 314 -14.52 -1.48 3.09
CA GLU A 314 -15.94 -1.24 3.39
C GLU A 314 -16.13 -0.77 4.85
N ALA A 315 -15.37 -1.33 5.80
CA ALA A 315 -15.36 -0.92 7.20
C ALA A 315 -14.60 0.39 7.46
N GLY A 316 -14.12 1.10 6.43
CA GLY A 316 -13.52 2.42 6.55
C GLY A 316 -12.00 2.43 6.78
N VAL A 317 -11.31 1.30 6.65
CA VAL A 317 -9.84 1.25 6.70
C VAL A 317 -9.26 2.03 5.52
N ARG A 318 -8.30 2.92 5.82
CA ARG A 318 -7.77 3.88 4.85
C ARG A 318 -6.78 3.27 3.87
N PHE A 319 -5.93 2.39 4.35
CA PHE A 319 -4.89 1.74 3.54
C PHE A 319 -4.85 0.24 3.83
N VAL A 320 -5.03 -0.58 2.80
CA VAL A 320 -4.95 -2.04 2.91
C VAL A 320 -3.91 -2.54 1.93
N GLU A 321 -2.87 -3.20 2.43
CA GLU A 321 -1.86 -3.82 1.60
C GLU A 321 -2.03 -5.34 1.60
N LEU A 322 -2.00 -5.94 0.40
CA LEU A 322 -1.95 -7.37 0.18
C LEU A 322 -0.60 -7.74 -0.39
N SER A 323 0.04 -8.74 0.19
CA SER A 323 1.36 -9.18 -0.26
C SER A 323 1.29 -10.56 -0.91
N HIS A 324 1.69 -10.62 -2.19
CA HIS A 324 1.86 -11.85 -2.94
C HIS A 324 3.32 -11.99 -3.39
N GLY A 325 3.96 -13.13 -3.13
CA GLY A 325 5.38 -13.31 -3.34
C GLY A 325 5.75 -14.31 -4.45
N ASN A 326 7.05 -14.60 -4.52
CA ASN A 326 7.64 -15.58 -5.43
C ASN A 326 7.57 -15.21 -6.91
N TRP A 327 7.73 -13.91 -7.24
CA TRP A 327 7.82 -13.44 -8.62
C TRP A 327 9.26 -13.35 -9.15
N ASP A 328 10.24 -13.84 -8.39
CA ASP A 328 11.66 -13.77 -8.74
C ASP A 328 12.11 -14.93 -9.66
N HIS A 329 11.71 -14.86 -10.94
CA HIS A 329 11.88 -15.93 -11.90
C HIS A 329 13.19 -15.82 -12.69
N HIS A 330 14.31 -16.15 -12.05
CA HIS A 330 15.64 -16.27 -12.69
C HIS A 330 15.79 -17.55 -13.50
N ARG A 331 14.87 -18.48 -13.39
CA ARG A 331 14.79 -19.78 -14.06
C ARG A 331 13.37 -20.31 -13.97
N ASN A 332 13.03 -21.29 -14.80
CA ASN A 332 11.72 -21.95 -14.85
C ASN A 332 10.56 -20.93 -15.00
N LEU A 333 10.83 -19.84 -15.74
CA LEU A 333 9.89 -18.70 -15.90
C LEU A 333 8.54 -19.18 -16.42
N THR A 334 8.54 -20.07 -17.44
CA THR A 334 7.31 -20.53 -18.10
C THR A 334 6.34 -21.18 -17.12
N ASN A 335 6.82 -22.07 -16.26
CA ASN A 335 5.96 -22.74 -15.27
C ASN A 335 5.61 -21.85 -14.08
N ASP A 336 6.63 -21.18 -13.52
CA ASP A 336 6.48 -20.44 -12.28
C ASP A 336 5.65 -19.15 -12.48
N LEU A 337 5.85 -18.43 -13.59
CA LEU A 337 5.04 -17.24 -13.90
C LEU A 337 3.57 -17.61 -14.15
N SER A 338 3.33 -18.70 -14.91
CA SER A 338 1.96 -19.22 -15.15
C SER A 338 1.27 -19.58 -13.84
N ALA A 339 1.98 -20.27 -12.94
CA ALA A 339 1.45 -20.62 -11.63
C ALA A 339 1.10 -19.36 -10.79
N ARG A 340 1.99 -18.36 -10.76
CA ARG A 340 1.74 -17.10 -10.03
C ARG A 340 0.59 -16.30 -10.62
N CYS A 341 0.51 -16.20 -11.94
CA CYS A 341 -0.63 -15.54 -12.61
C CYS A 341 -1.95 -16.22 -12.27
N ASN A 342 -2.00 -17.54 -12.32
CA ASN A 342 -3.20 -18.31 -11.94
C ASN A 342 -3.64 -18.06 -10.48
N GLU A 343 -2.70 -17.81 -9.56
CA GLU A 343 -3.03 -17.54 -8.16
C GLU A 343 -3.69 -16.17 -7.96
N ILE A 344 -3.40 -15.17 -8.81
CA ILE A 344 -3.87 -13.79 -8.62
C ILE A 344 -4.99 -13.38 -9.58
N ASP A 345 -5.11 -13.99 -10.75
CA ASP A 345 -5.96 -13.49 -11.84
C ASP A 345 -7.42 -13.40 -11.41
N LYS A 346 -8.02 -14.51 -11.04
CA LYS A 346 -9.42 -14.54 -10.58
C LYS A 346 -9.66 -13.75 -9.29
N PRO A 347 -8.82 -13.83 -8.23
CA PRO A 347 -8.95 -13.00 -7.03
C PRO A 347 -8.97 -11.50 -7.28
N ILE A 348 -8.09 -10.99 -8.15
CA ILE A 348 -8.03 -9.57 -8.47
C ILE A 348 -9.24 -9.14 -9.31
N SER A 349 -9.61 -9.93 -10.31
CA SER A 349 -10.84 -9.68 -11.08
C SER A 349 -12.08 -9.68 -10.19
N GLY A 350 -12.16 -10.62 -9.23
CA GLY A 350 -13.20 -10.67 -8.22
C GLY A 350 -13.25 -9.40 -7.35
N LEU A 351 -12.10 -8.91 -6.91
CA LEU A 351 -11.99 -7.67 -6.13
C LEU A 351 -12.50 -6.47 -6.92
N LEU A 352 -12.07 -6.30 -8.18
CA LEU A 352 -12.51 -5.21 -9.04
C LEU A 352 -14.02 -5.28 -9.30
N THR A 353 -14.54 -6.48 -9.60
CA THR A 353 -15.97 -6.70 -9.81
C THR A 353 -16.80 -6.38 -8.57
N ASP A 354 -16.40 -6.85 -7.38
CA ASP A 354 -17.14 -6.63 -6.12
C ASP A 354 -17.14 -5.15 -5.72
N LEU A 355 -16.01 -4.47 -5.86
CA LEU A 355 -15.93 -3.02 -5.62
C LEU A 355 -16.80 -2.22 -6.60
N LYS A 356 -16.90 -2.63 -7.87
CA LYS A 356 -17.80 -2.00 -8.86
C LYS A 356 -19.27 -2.23 -8.48
N ARG A 357 -19.66 -3.46 -8.16
CA ARG A 357 -21.03 -3.82 -7.77
C ARG A 357 -21.50 -3.05 -6.52
N ARG A 358 -20.57 -2.73 -5.62
CA ARG A 358 -20.83 -1.97 -4.38
C ARG A 358 -20.69 -0.45 -4.54
N ASP A 359 -20.45 0.04 -5.74
CA ASP A 359 -20.18 1.46 -6.03
C ASP A 359 -18.97 2.03 -5.24
N MET A 360 -18.05 1.16 -4.85
CA MET A 360 -16.88 1.51 -4.06
C MET A 360 -15.62 1.80 -4.90
N LEU A 361 -15.54 1.28 -6.14
CA LEU A 361 -14.33 1.40 -6.97
C LEU A 361 -13.98 2.85 -7.29
N LYS A 362 -14.96 3.71 -7.49
CA LYS A 362 -14.76 5.13 -7.78
C LYS A 362 -14.07 5.90 -6.64
N GLU A 363 -14.21 5.42 -5.39
CA GLU A 363 -13.63 6.03 -4.18
C GLU A 363 -12.48 5.20 -3.59
N THR A 364 -12.10 4.11 -4.26
CA THR A 364 -11.04 3.20 -3.84
C THR A 364 -9.99 3.11 -4.93
N LEU A 365 -8.77 3.54 -4.62
CA LEU A 365 -7.64 3.37 -5.52
C LEU A 365 -7.07 1.96 -5.34
N ILE A 366 -7.13 1.15 -6.37
CA ILE A 366 -6.42 -0.13 -6.45
C ILE A 366 -5.08 0.13 -7.11
N VAL A 367 -4.01 -0.35 -6.50
CA VAL A 367 -2.64 -0.23 -7.01
C VAL A 367 -2.02 -1.61 -7.09
N TRP A 368 -1.56 -2.00 -8.26
CA TRP A 368 -0.80 -3.24 -8.47
C TRP A 368 0.63 -2.90 -8.87
N ALA A 369 1.61 -3.35 -8.09
CA ALA A 369 3.01 -3.05 -8.37
C ALA A 369 3.95 -4.12 -7.82
N GLY A 370 5.06 -4.32 -8.54
CA GLY A 370 6.28 -4.93 -8.04
C GLY A 370 7.38 -3.88 -7.91
N GLU A 371 8.45 -4.23 -7.24
CA GLU A 371 9.56 -3.32 -6.92
C GLU A 371 10.42 -2.89 -8.10
N PHE A 372 10.41 -3.66 -9.20
CA PHE A 372 11.02 -3.37 -10.52
C PHE A 372 10.50 -4.40 -11.54
N GLY A 373 11.07 -4.44 -12.74
CA GLY A 373 10.70 -5.36 -13.81
C GLY A 373 11.75 -6.43 -14.09
N ARG A 374 11.63 -7.05 -15.27
CA ARG A 374 12.54 -8.09 -15.74
C ARG A 374 13.15 -7.73 -17.07
N THR A 375 14.40 -8.20 -17.28
CA THR A 375 15.12 -7.92 -18.52
C THR A 375 14.49 -8.58 -19.73
N PRO A 376 14.59 -7.95 -20.93
CA PRO A 376 14.17 -8.58 -22.19
C PRO A 376 15.12 -9.70 -22.64
N HIS A 377 16.30 -9.79 -22.07
CA HIS A 377 17.24 -10.90 -22.33
C HIS A 377 17.06 -12.02 -21.30
N GLY A 378 17.28 -13.24 -21.74
CA GLY A 378 17.18 -14.43 -20.90
C GLY A 378 18.33 -14.53 -19.92
N GLN A 379 18.04 -15.14 -18.77
CA GLN A 379 19.01 -15.61 -17.81
C GLN A 379 18.93 -17.12 -17.73
N GLY A 380 20.03 -17.83 -18.00
CA GLY A 380 19.98 -19.27 -18.16
C GLY A 380 19.21 -19.67 -19.42
N GLU A 381 18.47 -20.77 -19.34
CA GLU A 381 17.66 -21.30 -20.45
C GLU A 381 16.24 -20.73 -20.48
N ASP A 382 15.63 -20.54 -19.30
CA ASP A 382 14.26 -20.08 -19.14
C ASP A 382 14.15 -19.23 -17.86
N GLY A 383 14.58 -17.99 -17.92
CA GLY A 383 14.51 -17.02 -16.82
C GLY A 383 14.84 -15.61 -17.30
N ARG A 384 14.58 -14.62 -16.46
CA ARG A 384 14.91 -13.22 -16.69
C ARG A 384 15.62 -12.62 -15.48
N ASP A 385 16.58 -11.72 -15.74
CA ASP A 385 17.28 -10.97 -14.70
C ASP A 385 16.47 -9.72 -14.26
N HIS A 386 16.92 -9.05 -13.23
CA HIS A 386 16.32 -7.83 -12.69
C HIS A 386 16.46 -6.66 -13.65
N ASN A 387 15.41 -5.87 -13.77
CA ASN A 387 15.38 -4.66 -14.59
C ASN A 387 14.73 -3.49 -13.84
N ASN A 388 15.55 -2.53 -13.41
CA ASN A 388 15.06 -1.32 -12.76
C ASN A 388 14.86 -0.14 -13.72
N LYS A 389 15.21 -0.30 -15.00
CA LYS A 389 15.19 0.78 -16.01
C LYS A 389 13.82 0.98 -16.66
N GLY A 390 13.05 -0.09 -16.77
CA GLY A 390 11.70 -0.04 -17.35
C GLY A 390 10.85 -1.18 -16.82
N TYR A 391 9.63 -0.88 -16.35
CA TYR A 391 8.65 -1.88 -15.94
C TYR A 391 7.24 -1.30 -15.94
N THR A 392 6.25 -2.18 -15.79
CA THR A 392 4.84 -1.81 -15.79
C THR A 392 4.22 -2.06 -14.43
N THR A 393 3.49 -1.07 -13.94
CA THR A 393 2.52 -1.18 -12.85
C THR A 393 1.14 -0.76 -13.37
N TRP A 394 0.10 -0.93 -12.58
CA TRP A 394 -1.20 -0.40 -12.96
C TRP A 394 -2.00 0.08 -11.75
N MET A 395 -2.96 0.97 -12.04
CA MET A 395 -3.92 1.49 -11.08
C MET A 395 -5.35 1.31 -11.62
N ALA A 396 -6.34 1.23 -10.73
CA ALA A 396 -7.75 1.22 -11.11
C ALA A 396 -8.60 1.95 -10.07
N GLY A 397 -9.69 2.57 -10.50
CA GLY A 397 -10.58 3.31 -9.61
C GLY A 397 -9.97 4.61 -9.06
N GLY A 398 -10.57 5.17 -8.01
CA GLY A 398 -10.01 6.33 -7.30
C GLY A 398 -9.72 7.56 -8.17
N GLY A 399 -10.44 7.76 -9.26
CA GLY A 399 -10.25 8.91 -10.15
C GLY A 399 -9.06 8.82 -11.10
N VAL A 400 -8.52 7.60 -11.37
CA VAL A 400 -7.62 7.38 -12.51
C VAL A 400 -8.42 7.11 -13.78
N LYS A 401 -7.85 7.45 -14.93
CA LYS A 401 -8.46 7.17 -16.25
C LYS A 401 -8.37 5.67 -16.54
N GLY A 402 -9.49 4.97 -16.51
CA GLY A 402 -9.56 3.58 -16.95
C GLY A 402 -9.36 3.45 -18.46
N GLY A 403 -8.81 2.32 -18.90
CA GLY A 403 -8.53 2.02 -20.31
C GLY A 403 -7.33 2.79 -20.87
N LEU A 404 -6.50 3.40 -20.03
CA LEU A 404 -5.35 4.19 -20.46
C LEU A 404 -4.05 3.38 -20.34
N GLY A 405 -3.26 3.33 -21.42
CA GLY A 405 -1.84 3.01 -21.39
C GLY A 405 -1.03 4.32 -21.33
N TYR A 406 -0.33 4.56 -20.23
CA TYR A 406 0.50 5.75 -20.02
C TYR A 406 1.98 5.40 -20.06
N GLY A 407 2.72 6.15 -20.88
CA GLY A 407 4.15 5.92 -21.08
C GLY A 407 4.47 4.69 -21.91
N ALA A 408 5.75 4.45 -22.14
CA ALA A 408 6.24 3.28 -22.86
C ALA A 408 7.65 2.91 -22.41
N THR A 409 7.99 1.63 -22.52
CA THR A 409 9.37 1.14 -22.57
C THR A 409 9.84 1.06 -24.02
N ASP A 410 11.14 0.87 -24.22
CA ASP A 410 11.73 0.71 -25.56
C ASP A 410 11.16 -0.50 -26.33
N GLU A 411 11.60 -0.71 -27.55
CA GLU A 411 11.12 -1.76 -28.45
C GLU A 411 11.27 -3.19 -27.90
N HIS A 412 12.16 -3.39 -26.92
CA HIS A 412 12.40 -4.67 -26.26
C HIS A 412 11.85 -4.72 -24.82
N GLY A 413 11.44 -3.58 -24.24
CA GLY A 413 10.93 -3.53 -22.86
C GLY A 413 12.03 -3.37 -21.79
N TYR A 414 13.19 -2.80 -22.16
CA TYR A 414 14.30 -2.63 -21.22
C TYR A 414 14.28 -1.31 -20.47
N GLU A 415 14.11 -0.19 -21.17
CA GLU A 415 14.20 1.14 -20.59
C GLU A 415 12.90 1.94 -20.84
N ALA A 416 12.43 2.64 -19.82
CA ALA A 416 11.35 3.61 -19.96
C ALA A 416 11.80 4.74 -20.91
N VAL A 417 11.04 4.99 -22.00
CA VAL A 417 11.39 5.97 -23.02
C VAL A 417 10.39 7.11 -23.13
N GLU A 418 9.12 6.85 -22.81
CA GLU A 418 8.02 7.81 -22.83
C GLU A 418 7.26 7.80 -21.51
N GLY A 419 6.74 8.95 -21.07
CA GLY A 419 5.97 9.07 -19.85
C GLY A 419 6.71 8.47 -18.65
N LYS A 420 8.03 8.72 -18.57
CA LYS A 420 8.89 8.18 -17.49
C LYS A 420 8.34 8.56 -16.13
N MET A 421 8.14 7.55 -15.28
CA MET A 421 7.61 7.72 -13.94
C MET A 421 8.54 7.04 -12.93
N HIS A 422 9.28 7.82 -12.16
CA HIS A 422 10.07 7.30 -11.06
C HIS A 422 9.15 6.89 -9.90
N ILE A 423 9.64 6.01 -9.02
CA ILE A 423 8.87 5.58 -7.85
C ILE A 423 8.41 6.75 -6.96
N HIS A 424 9.17 7.84 -6.89
CA HIS A 424 8.76 9.06 -6.18
C HIS A 424 7.59 9.79 -6.88
N ASP A 425 7.50 9.75 -8.21
CA ASP A 425 6.39 10.33 -8.98
C ASP A 425 5.12 9.50 -8.76
N TRP A 426 5.29 8.18 -8.69
CA TRP A 426 4.24 7.24 -8.34
C TRP A 426 3.69 7.51 -6.92
N HIS A 427 4.56 7.72 -5.93
CA HIS A 427 4.17 8.13 -4.58
C HIS A 427 3.44 9.48 -4.57
N ALA A 428 3.99 10.49 -5.26
CA ALA A 428 3.37 11.81 -5.36
C ALA A 428 1.97 11.73 -5.98
N THR A 429 1.81 10.88 -7.00
CA THR A 429 0.54 10.68 -7.69
C THR A 429 -0.49 9.98 -6.79
N ILE A 430 -0.13 8.94 -6.04
CA ILE A 430 -1.01 8.28 -5.08
C ILE A 430 -1.46 9.26 -3.99
N LEU A 431 -0.53 10.03 -3.41
CA LEU A 431 -0.86 11.03 -2.40
C LEU A 431 -1.79 12.10 -2.97
N HIS A 432 -1.55 12.55 -4.21
CA HIS A 432 -2.41 13.52 -4.89
C HIS A 432 -3.84 13.00 -5.09
N ILE A 433 -4.00 11.74 -5.52
CA ILE A 433 -5.31 11.10 -5.66
C ILE A 433 -6.07 11.08 -4.31
N LEU A 434 -5.36 10.93 -3.21
CA LEU A 434 -5.90 10.98 -1.85
C LEU A 434 -6.15 12.40 -1.32
N GLY A 435 -5.93 13.44 -2.13
CA GLY A 435 -6.10 14.85 -1.73
C GLY A 435 -4.94 15.40 -0.91
N LEU A 436 -3.79 14.73 -0.92
CA LEU A 436 -2.59 15.13 -0.19
C LEU A 436 -1.54 15.75 -1.12
N ASP A 437 -1.12 16.95 -0.79
CA ASP A 437 0.03 17.59 -1.41
C ASP A 437 1.30 16.97 -0.82
N HIS A 438 2.04 16.23 -1.64
CA HIS A 438 3.22 15.49 -1.20
C HIS A 438 4.38 16.39 -0.75
N GLU A 439 4.36 17.69 -1.13
CA GLU A 439 5.36 18.66 -0.69
C GLU A 439 5.01 19.30 0.65
N LYS A 440 3.69 19.46 0.94
CA LYS A 440 3.19 20.01 2.20
C LYS A 440 3.02 18.96 3.30
N LEU A 441 2.89 17.68 2.91
CA LEU A 441 2.79 16.58 3.86
C LEU A 441 4.16 16.28 4.45
N THR A 442 4.54 17.04 5.46
CA THR A 442 5.85 16.94 6.12
C THR A 442 5.72 16.58 7.60
N TYR A 443 6.78 16.01 8.14
CA TYR A 443 6.95 15.74 9.56
C TYR A 443 8.35 16.19 10.01
N ASN A 444 8.41 17.06 11.01
CA ASN A 444 9.69 17.50 11.56
C ASN A 444 10.28 16.41 12.46
N HIS A 445 11.45 15.91 12.11
CA HIS A 445 12.20 14.95 12.91
C HIS A 445 13.67 15.36 12.97
N ALA A 446 14.22 15.45 14.18
CA ALA A 446 15.61 15.85 14.42
C ALA A 446 16.02 17.16 13.69
N GLY A 447 15.09 18.13 13.61
CA GLY A 447 15.36 19.46 13.00
C GLY A 447 15.24 19.50 11.47
N ARG A 448 14.83 18.41 10.82
CA ARG A 448 14.54 18.36 9.38
C ARG A 448 13.08 18.01 9.13
N ASP A 449 12.46 18.67 8.16
CA ASP A 449 11.15 18.31 7.64
C ASP A 449 11.29 17.18 6.61
N PHE A 450 10.75 16.03 6.94
CA PHE A 450 10.72 14.84 6.08
C PHE A 450 9.39 14.72 5.36
N ARG A 451 9.42 14.19 4.15
CA ARG A 451 8.26 13.79 3.35
C ARG A 451 8.51 12.46 2.64
N LEU A 452 7.46 11.76 2.22
CA LEU A 452 7.57 10.46 1.55
C LEU A 452 8.44 10.51 0.29
N THR A 453 8.30 11.57 -0.50
CA THR A 453 8.99 11.76 -1.78
C THR A 453 10.38 12.39 -1.65
N ASP A 454 10.86 12.64 -0.45
CA ASP A 454 12.09 13.39 -0.16
C ASP A 454 12.12 14.73 -0.93
N VAL A 455 13.12 14.96 -1.79
CA VAL A 455 13.22 16.18 -2.62
C VAL A 455 12.68 16.00 -4.03
N HIS A 456 12.08 14.83 -4.33
CA HIS A 456 11.64 14.40 -5.64
C HIS A 456 10.11 14.33 -5.73
N GLY A 457 9.61 13.82 -6.84
CA GLY A 457 8.22 13.50 -7.09
C GLY A 457 7.50 14.55 -7.93
N ALA A 458 6.95 14.09 -9.03
CA ALA A 458 6.05 14.84 -9.89
C ALA A 458 4.73 14.09 -10.04
N VAL A 459 3.61 14.81 -9.91
CA VAL A 459 2.28 14.18 -10.09
C VAL A 459 2.00 13.93 -11.55
N ALA A 460 1.72 12.69 -11.92
CA ALA A 460 1.32 12.31 -13.28
C ALA A 460 -0.15 12.71 -13.54
N LYS A 461 -0.37 13.99 -13.83
CA LYS A 461 -1.73 14.55 -14.03
C LYS A 461 -2.46 13.94 -15.22
N ASP A 462 -1.74 13.46 -16.22
CA ASP A 462 -2.31 12.90 -17.45
C ASP A 462 -3.10 11.61 -17.23
N ILE A 463 -2.83 10.88 -16.14
CA ILE A 463 -3.57 9.67 -15.76
C ILE A 463 -4.82 9.95 -14.94
N LEU A 464 -5.06 11.19 -14.53
CA LEU A 464 -6.18 11.57 -13.67
C LEU A 464 -7.43 11.92 -14.51
N SER A 465 -8.60 11.40 -14.09
CA SER A 465 -9.90 11.65 -14.72
C SER A 465 -10.46 13.04 -14.36
#